data_bbe542991e881cc42e7c6c7b96f95b14
#
_entry.id   bbe542991e881cc42e7c6c7b96f95b14
#
_cell.length_a   1.000
_cell.length_b   1.000
_cell.length_c   1.000
_cell.angle_alpha   90.00
_cell.angle_beta   90.00
_cell.angle_gamma   90.00
#
_symmetry.space_group_name_H-M   'P 1'
#
loop_
_entity.id
_entity.type
_entity.pdbx_description
1 polymer ?
#
loop_
_entity_poly.entity_id
_entity_poly.type
_entity_poly.pdbx_seq_one_letter_code
_entity_poly.pdbx_strand_id
1 'polypeptide(L)'
;MLFDKSVYIERRRLLKQRIGSGIILLMGNNDSPANYPSNVYRFRQDSSFLYFFGLHREGLAGVIDVDNNQEYLVGDDIDIDDIVWFGSVDSVADMAAECGVAKTLPMKSLADFIRKAKASGQRIHFLPPYRHDTMIQLMDMLCIHPSGQKEAASLELIKAVVDQRAVKSQGEIEEIERACAIGYEMHTTAMQMCRPGVTEQEIAGRISGIASSRGCMVSFPPIVTQHGEIMHGYPSPRPLEAGRLFLCDAGAETNENYCSDNTRTMPVSGTFTQRQKEIYDIVVECHDFALTLAAPGVKWWDVHFGVCRLMTERLKELGLMKGDTDEAVRAGAHAMFMPHGLGHMMGMDVHDMEGLGQIYVGFDDEVRPNLEQFGTNCLRCGRRLQEGFVMTDEPGIYFIPALIDDWRSTGHCKEFLNFDLLETYKDFGGIRIEDDILITKDGCRFLGKDRIPY
;
A
#
# COMPACT_ATOMS: atom_id res chain seq x y z
N MET A 1 4.96 -13.28 17.78
CA MET A 1 5.81 -12.18 17.21
C MET A 1 6.66 -12.73 16.08
N LEU A 2 6.85 -11.95 15.01
CA LEU A 2 7.67 -12.36 13.86
C LEU A 2 9.17 -12.43 14.21
N PHE A 3 9.66 -11.47 14.97
CA PHE A 3 11.07 -11.32 15.29
C PHE A 3 11.38 -11.60 16.76
N ASP A 4 12.66 -11.89 17.06
CA ASP A 4 13.16 -11.88 18.43
C ASP A 4 12.96 -10.49 19.07
N LYS A 5 12.69 -10.48 20.38
CA LYS A 5 12.44 -9.23 21.14
C LYS A 5 13.54 -8.17 20.99
N SER A 6 14.77 -8.58 20.71
CA SER A 6 15.89 -7.64 20.50
C SER A 6 15.65 -6.70 19.32
N VAL A 7 14.94 -7.16 18.30
CA VAL A 7 14.58 -6.33 17.13
C VAL A 7 13.64 -5.20 17.55
N TYR A 8 12.60 -5.50 18.32
CA TYR A 8 11.64 -4.49 18.79
C TYR A 8 12.28 -3.50 19.77
N ILE A 9 13.17 -3.99 20.67
CA ILE A 9 13.96 -3.14 21.56
C ILE A 9 14.82 -2.17 20.74
N GLU A 10 15.51 -2.67 19.71
CA GLU A 10 16.37 -1.84 18.87
C GLU A 10 15.57 -0.81 18.06
N ARG A 11 14.43 -1.19 17.48
CA ARG A 11 13.52 -0.27 16.78
C ARG A 11 13.07 0.88 17.68
N ARG A 12 12.66 0.58 18.92
CA ARG A 12 12.26 1.62 19.90
C ARG A 12 13.46 2.44 20.38
N ARG A 13 14.64 1.84 20.53
CA ARG A 13 15.88 2.57 20.87
C ARG A 13 16.23 3.62 19.79
N LEU A 14 16.17 3.24 18.52
CA LEU A 14 16.41 4.15 17.39
C LEU A 14 15.35 5.26 17.33
N LEU A 15 14.08 4.91 17.55
CA LEU A 15 13.00 5.88 17.60
C LEU A 15 13.21 6.92 18.71
N LYS A 16 13.58 6.49 19.93
CA LYS A 16 13.92 7.40 21.04
C LYS A 16 15.06 8.35 20.68
N GLN A 17 16.10 7.86 20.03
CA GLN A 17 17.24 8.69 19.61
C GLN A 17 16.84 9.77 18.61
N ARG A 18 15.92 9.48 17.69
CA ARG A 18 15.45 10.44 16.68
C ARG A 18 14.54 11.50 17.27
N ILE A 19 13.69 11.14 18.22
CA ILE A 19 12.73 12.06 18.85
C ILE A 19 13.41 12.93 19.90
N GLY A 20 14.30 12.37 20.67
CA GLY A 20 15.16 13.09 21.63
C GLY A 20 14.51 13.46 22.96
N SER A 21 13.21 13.78 23.03
CA SER A 21 12.50 14.13 24.27
C SER A 21 10.98 13.92 24.16
N GLY A 22 10.28 13.92 25.29
CA GLY A 22 8.81 13.84 25.37
C GLY A 22 8.28 12.41 25.45
N ILE A 23 6.99 12.26 25.24
CA ILE A 23 6.25 10.98 25.26
C ILE A 23 5.89 10.60 23.83
N ILE A 24 6.26 9.40 23.40
CA ILE A 24 5.77 8.82 22.15
C ILE A 24 4.60 7.90 22.51
N LEU A 25 3.42 8.18 21.93
CA LEU A 25 2.20 7.41 22.07
C LEU A 25 1.91 6.71 20.75
N LEU A 26 1.95 5.37 20.76
CA LEU A 26 1.60 4.50 19.64
C LEU A 26 0.34 3.73 20.00
N MET A 27 -0.77 4.09 19.38
CA MET A 27 -2.06 3.42 19.60
C MET A 27 -2.14 2.15 18.76
N GLY A 28 -2.46 1.02 19.39
CA GLY A 28 -2.91 -0.15 18.67
C GLY A 28 -4.39 -0.03 18.28
N ASN A 29 -4.83 -0.95 17.43
CA ASN A 29 -6.23 -1.01 17.02
C ASN A 29 -7.10 -1.75 18.03
N ASN A 30 -8.39 -1.44 18.01
CA ASN A 30 -9.45 -2.20 18.65
C ASN A 30 -10.18 -3.05 17.62
N ASP A 31 -11.00 -3.99 18.06
CA ASP A 31 -11.98 -4.65 17.22
C ASP A 31 -12.91 -3.65 16.56
N SER A 32 -13.35 -3.96 15.35
CA SER A 32 -14.28 -3.14 14.59
C SER A 32 -15.58 -3.90 14.33
N PRO A 33 -16.72 -3.46 14.88
CA PRO A 33 -17.99 -4.12 14.64
C PRO A 33 -18.41 -3.99 13.16
N ALA A 34 -18.92 -5.09 12.59
CA ALA A 34 -19.49 -5.10 11.26
C ALA A 34 -20.90 -4.52 11.22
N ASN A 35 -21.77 -4.94 12.15
CA ASN A 35 -23.17 -4.52 12.23
C ASN A 35 -23.77 -4.53 13.64
N TYR A 36 -23.15 -5.20 14.62
CA TYR A 36 -23.47 -5.15 16.04
C TYR A 36 -22.20 -5.51 16.85
N PRO A 37 -22.14 -5.15 18.16
CA PRO A 37 -20.88 -5.14 18.93
C PRO A 37 -20.08 -6.44 18.92
N SER A 38 -20.73 -7.60 18.99
CA SER A 38 -20.06 -8.91 19.03
C SER A 38 -19.80 -9.54 17.66
N ASN A 39 -20.28 -8.94 16.56
CA ASN A 39 -19.96 -9.38 15.21
C ASN A 39 -18.89 -8.47 14.62
N VAL A 40 -17.63 -8.82 14.84
CA VAL A 40 -16.48 -8.01 14.45
C VAL A 40 -15.88 -8.49 13.13
N TYR A 41 -15.27 -7.54 12.38
CA TYR A 41 -14.37 -7.90 11.30
C TYR A 41 -13.14 -8.61 11.85
N ARG A 42 -12.46 -9.39 10.99
CA ARG A 42 -11.16 -9.95 11.36
C ARG A 42 -10.24 -8.84 11.88
N PHE A 43 -9.66 -9.06 13.06
CA PHE A 43 -8.76 -8.09 13.66
C PHE A 43 -7.51 -7.86 12.81
N ARG A 44 -7.12 -6.61 12.67
CA ARG A 44 -5.86 -6.18 12.08
C ARG A 44 -5.24 -5.10 12.94
N GLN A 45 -4.02 -5.37 13.39
CA GLN A 45 -3.27 -4.43 14.22
C GLN A 45 -2.82 -3.20 13.41
N ASP A 46 -2.63 -2.06 14.11
CA ASP A 46 -1.96 -0.89 13.55
C ASP A 46 -0.51 -1.24 13.17
N SER A 47 -0.12 -0.92 11.95
CA SER A 47 1.18 -1.31 11.40
C SER A 47 2.35 -0.66 12.14
N SER A 48 2.22 0.58 12.61
CA SER A 48 3.29 1.24 13.38
C SER A 48 3.40 0.68 14.78
N PHE A 49 2.25 0.43 15.46
CA PHE A 49 2.28 -0.28 16.75
C PHE A 49 2.92 -1.66 16.59
N LEU A 50 2.51 -2.45 15.60
CA LEU A 50 3.04 -3.78 15.33
C LEU A 50 4.55 -3.75 15.04
N TYR A 51 5.01 -2.76 14.25
CA TYR A 51 6.43 -2.59 13.94
C TYR A 51 7.30 -2.38 15.18
N PHE A 52 6.79 -1.64 16.18
CA PHE A 52 7.56 -1.31 17.38
C PHE A 52 7.34 -2.27 18.55
N PHE A 53 6.24 -3.01 18.60
CA PHE A 53 5.90 -3.89 19.73
C PHE A 53 5.70 -5.36 19.33
N GLY A 54 5.41 -5.68 18.08
CA GLY A 54 5.27 -7.05 17.60
C GLY A 54 4.03 -7.82 18.11
N LEU A 55 3.01 -7.14 18.62
CA LEU A 55 1.87 -7.75 19.31
C LEU A 55 0.58 -7.61 18.51
N HIS A 56 -0.12 -8.72 18.31
CA HIS A 56 -1.36 -8.85 17.51
C HIS A 56 -2.63 -8.93 18.37
N ARG A 57 -2.71 -8.20 19.47
CA ARG A 57 -3.91 -8.15 20.30
C ARG A 57 -4.57 -6.79 20.20
N GLU A 58 -5.92 -6.77 20.17
CA GLU A 58 -6.75 -5.57 20.26
C GLU A 58 -6.60 -4.87 21.62
N GLY A 59 -6.93 -3.59 21.69
CA GLY A 59 -6.99 -2.82 22.92
C GLY A 59 -5.63 -2.56 23.58
N LEU A 60 -4.54 -2.62 22.82
CA LEU A 60 -3.19 -2.29 23.30
C LEU A 60 -2.78 -0.88 22.86
N ALA A 61 -1.87 -0.27 23.63
CA ALA A 61 -1.12 0.89 23.23
C ALA A 61 0.33 0.83 23.77
N GLY A 62 1.24 1.52 23.11
CA GLY A 62 2.62 1.66 23.54
C GLY A 62 2.92 3.09 23.99
N VAL A 63 3.54 3.25 25.15
CA VAL A 63 4.03 4.54 25.65
C VAL A 63 5.53 4.47 25.83
N ILE A 64 6.26 5.39 25.18
CA ILE A 64 7.70 5.52 25.33
C ILE A 64 7.97 6.90 25.91
N ASP A 65 8.36 6.94 27.18
CA ASP A 65 8.80 8.15 27.87
C ASP A 65 10.30 8.34 27.61
N VAL A 66 10.61 9.19 26.65
CA VAL A 66 11.98 9.41 26.18
C VAL A 66 12.82 10.11 27.27
N ASP A 67 12.22 11.07 27.97
CA ASP A 67 12.91 11.88 28.98
C ASP A 67 13.35 11.03 30.19
N ASN A 68 12.52 10.07 30.60
CA ASN A 68 12.80 9.19 31.73
C ASN A 68 13.35 7.81 31.29
N ASN A 69 13.52 7.59 29.99
CA ASN A 69 13.92 6.30 29.40
C ASN A 69 13.09 5.12 29.92
N GLN A 70 11.75 5.28 29.91
CA GLN A 70 10.79 4.28 30.34
C GLN A 70 9.89 3.86 29.19
N GLU A 71 9.53 2.59 29.14
CA GLU A 71 8.61 2.05 28.14
C GLU A 71 7.46 1.31 28.86
N TYR A 72 6.26 1.47 28.35
CA TYR A 72 5.06 0.83 28.93
C TYR A 72 4.25 0.17 27.81
N LEU A 73 3.86 -1.08 28.03
CA LEU A 73 2.77 -1.69 27.30
C LEU A 73 1.47 -1.37 28.06
N VAL A 74 0.51 -0.77 27.36
CA VAL A 74 -0.77 -0.37 27.93
C VAL A 74 -1.83 -1.34 27.45
N GLY A 75 -2.62 -1.85 28.36
CA GLY A 75 -3.72 -2.78 28.07
C GLY A 75 -4.32 -3.32 29.37
N ASP A 76 -5.40 -4.06 29.25
CA ASP A 76 -6.07 -4.72 30.36
C ASP A 76 -6.03 -6.24 30.16
N ASP A 77 -5.85 -6.99 31.24
CA ASP A 77 -5.99 -8.44 31.21
C ASP A 77 -7.48 -8.82 31.01
N ILE A 78 -7.71 -9.93 30.32
CA ILE A 78 -9.05 -10.47 30.13
C ILE A 78 -9.60 -11.07 31.43
N ASP A 79 -10.89 -11.04 31.60
CA ASP A 79 -11.56 -11.64 32.75
C ASP A 79 -12.02 -13.08 32.47
N ILE A 80 -12.71 -13.70 33.46
CA ILE A 80 -13.16 -15.10 33.33
C ILE A 80 -14.25 -15.25 32.27
N ASP A 81 -15.08 -14.23 32.08
CA ASP A 81 -16.14 -14.25 31.08
C ASP A 81 -15.52 -14.22 29.66
N ASP A 82 -14.51 -13.38 29.42
CA ASP A 82 -13.76 -13.35 28.17
C ASP A 82 -13.08 -14.70 27.89
N ILE A 83 -12.48 -15.33 28.90
CA ILE A 83 -11.86 -16.66 28.78
C ILE A 83 -12.88 -17.73 28.36
N VAL A 84 -14.09 -17.66 28.89
CA VAL A 84 -15.17 -18.59 28.51
C VAL A 84 -15.57 -18.45 27.06
N TRP A 85 -15.54 -17.24 26.50
CA TRP A 85 -15.96 -16.97 25.12
C TRP A 85 -14.85 -17.11 24.11
N PHE A 86 -13.63 -16.70 24.44
CA PHE A 86 -12.52 -16.54 23.47
C PHE A 86 -11.31 -17.42 23.78
N GLY A 87 -11.30 -18.10 24.91
CA GLY A 87 -10.14 -18.88 25.39
C GLY A 87 -9.16 -18.00 26.17
N SER A 88 -8.14 -18.63 26.75
CA SER A 88 -7.08 -17.93 27.48
C SER A 88 -6.12 -17.25 26.52
N VAL A 89 -5.70 -16.03 26.86
CA VAL A 89 -4.63 -15.29 26.20
C VAL A 89 -3.57 -14.92 27.25
N ASP A 90 -2.36 -14.60 26.78
CA ASP A 90 -1.27 -14.15 27.64
C ASP A 90 -1.64 -12.85 28.35
N SER A 91 -1.17 -12.70 29.59
CA SER A 91 -1.35 -11.46 30.35
C SER A 91 -0.60 -10.30 29.67
N VAL A 92 -1.06 -9.07 29.94
CA VAL A 92 -0.35 -7.87 29.45
C VAL A 92 1.12 -7.85 29.94
N ALA A 93 1.37 -8.40 31.12
CA ALA A 93 2.75 -8.50 31.66
C ALA A 93 3.60 -9.50 30.87
N ASP A 94 3.05 -10.65 30.47
CA ASP A 94 3.75 -11.65 29.65
C ASP A 94 4.03 -11.09 28.25
N MET A 95 3.04 -10.47 27.61
CA MET A 95 3.21 -9.79 26.31
C MET A 95 4.26 -8.66 26.37
N ALA A 96 4.28 -7.88 27.45
CA ALA A 96 5.29 -6.85 27.66
C ALA A 96 6.71 -7.47 27.72
N ALA A 97 6.85 -8.56 28.45
CA ALA A 97 8.13 -9.28 28.55
C ALA A 97 8.58 -9.88 27.21
N GLU A 98 7.63 -10.37 26.38
CA GLU A 98 7.91 -10.89 25.04
C GLU A 98 8.43 -9.82 24.10
N CYS A 99 7.87 -8.60 24.13
CA CYS A 99 8.36 -7.50 23.28
C CYS A 99 9.49 -6.68 23.95
N GLY A 100 9.97 -7.12 25.12
CA GLY A 100 11.09 -6.48 25.83
C GLY A 100 10.73 -5.16 26.53
N VAL A 101 9.47 -5.00 26.94
CA VAL A 101 8.99 -3.87 27.74
C VAL A 101 8.87 -4.31 29.21
N ALA A 102 9.46 -3.53 30.12
CA ALA A 102 9.52 -3.92 31.53
C ALA A 102 8.30 -3.50 32.37
N LYS A 103 7.48 -2.57 31.86
CA LYS A 103 6.36 -2.00 32.62
C LYS A 103 5.06 -2.10 31.86
N THR A 104 3.98 -2.28 32.60
CA THR A 104 2.63 -2.25 32.08
C THR A 104 1.83 -1.11 32.69
N LEU A 105 0.78 -0.68 32.01
CA LEU A 105 -0.15 0.34 32.48
C LEU A 105 -1.59 -0.10 32.08
N PRO A 106 -2.56 -0.13 33.02
CA PRO A 106 -3.95 -0.38 32.65
C PRO A 106 -4.48 0.69 31.69
N MET A 107 -5.30 0.30 30.70
CA MET A 107 -5.84 1.22 29.68
C MET A 107 -6.58 2.41 30.32
N LYS A 108 -7.35 2.18 31.36
CA LYS A 108 -8.05 3.24 32.13
C LYS A 108 -7.12 4.31 32.70
N SER A 109 -5.84 4.00 32.89
CA SER A 109 -4.84 4.93 33.48
C SER A 109 -4.10 5.73 32.41
N LEU A 110 -4.20 5.36 31.13
CA LEU A 110 -3.47 5.99 30.04
C LEU A 110 -3.77 7.49 29.91
N ALA A 111 -5.05 7.86 29.95
CA ALA A 111 -5.46 9.26 29.82
C ALA A 111 -4.89 10.14 30.94
N ASP A 112 -4.88 9.64 32.18
CA ASP A 112 -4.29 10.34 33.31
C ASP A 112 -2.76 10.44 33.21
N PHE A 113 -2.11 9.38 32.73
CA PHE A 113 -0.68 9.38 32.49
C PHE A 113 -0.30 10.48 31.47
N ILE A 114 -0.97 10.52 30.34
CA ILE A 114 -0.72 11.51 29.27
C ILE A 114 -1.01 12.94 29.75
N ARG A 115 -2.11 13.15 30.50
CA ARG A 115 -2.43 14.48 31.07
C ARG A 115 -1.35 14.95 32.06
N LYS A 116 -0.83 14.07 32.91
CA LYS A 116 0.24 14.38 33.86
C LYS A 116 1.54 14.72 33.12
N ALA A 117 1.92 13.94 32.14
CA ALA A 117 3.10 14.20 31.30
C ALA A 117 3.01 15.57 30.62
N LYS A 118 1.85 15.89 30.02
CA LYS A 118 1.58 17.21 29.41
C LYS A 118 1.63 18.34 30.44
N ALA A 119 1.08 18.15 31.63
CA ALA A 119 1.11 19.16 32.71
C ALA A 119 2.53 19.38 33.25
N SER A 120 3.42 18.40 33.19
CA SER A 120 4.84 18.55 33.52
C SER A 120 5.70 19.17 32.41
N GLY A 121 5.08 19.51 31.28
CA GLY A 121 5.75 20.16 30.16
C GLY A 121 6.32 19.20 29.10
N GLN A 122 6.06 17.89 29.22
CA GLN A 122 6.48 16.95 28.18
C GLN A 122 5.60 17.10 26.94
N ARG A 123 6.23 17.10 25.77
CA ARG A 123 5.53 17.03 24.49
C ARG A 123 4.98 15.63 24.26
N ILE A 124 3.76 15.54 23.76
CA ILE A 124 3.17 14.25 23.39
C ILE A 124 3.27 14.10 21.88
N HIS A 125 4.02 13.10 21.45
CA HIS A 125 4.17 12.71 20.05
C HIS A 125 3.20 11.57 19.73
N PHE A 126 2.36 11.75 18.71
CA PHE A 126 1.45 10.73 18.20
C PHE A 126 1.39 10.78 16.68
N LEU A 127 0.96 9.68 16.06
CA LEU A 127 0.78 9.56 14.61
C LEU A 127 -0.63 9.96 14.20
N PRO A 128 -0.85 10.40 12.94
CA PRO A 128 -2.19 10.72 12.44
C PRO A 128 -3.11 9.50 12.56
N PRO A 129 -4.25 9.60 13.28
CA PRO A 129 -5.17 8.48 13.38
C PRO A 129 -5.99 8.35 12.09
N TYR A 130 -6.32 7.13 11.71
CA TYR A 130 -7.21 6.81 10.59
C TYR A 130 -8.49 6.10 11.02
N ARG A 131 -8.56 5.58 12.26
CA ARG A 131 -9.75 4.95 12.85
C ARG A 131 -10.49 5.91 13.76
N HIS A 132 -11.82 5.90 13.68
CA HIS A 132 -12.65 6.81 14.47
C HIS A 132 -12.59 6.54 15.97
N ASP A 133 -12.49 5.28 16.40
CA ASP A 133 -12.30 4.91 17.80
C ASP A 133 -11.00 5.47 18.38
N THR A 134 -9.89 5.37 17.63
CA THR A 134 -8.62 6.00 18.00
C THR A 134 -8.71 7.52 18.05
N MET A 135 -9.45 8.14 17.11
CA MET A 135 -9.68 9.58 17.12
C MET A 135 -10.43 10.03 18.40
N ILE A 136 -11.43 9.26 18.85
CA ILE A 136 -12.17 9.54 20.08
C ILE A 136 -11.24 9.41 21.29
N GLN A 137 -10.46 8.33 21.37
CA GLN A 137 -9.50 8.12 22.47
C GLN A 137 -8.47 9.26 22.55
N LEU A 138 -7.90 9.68 21.42
CA LEU A 138 -6.97 10.81 21.37
C LEU A 138 -7.65 12.14 21.74
N MET A 139 -8.91 12.35 21.36
CA MET A 139 -9.67 13.54 21.79
C MET A 139 -9.81 13.59 23.30
N ASP A 140 -10.13 12.47 23.94
CA ASP A 140 -10.30 12.40 25.40
C ASP A 140 -8.97 12.60 26.15
N MET A 141 -7.86 12.11 25.59
CA MET A 141 -6.53 12.22 26.21
C MET A 141 -5.87 13.57 25.98
N LEU A 142 -5.96 14.11 24.76
CA LEU A 142 -5.19 15.27 24.31
C LEU A 142 -6.01 16.55 24.26
N CYS A 143 -7.36 16.46 24.33
CA CYS A 143 -8.30 17.55 24.11
C CYS A 143 -8.15 18.20 22.71
N ILE A 144 -7.89 17.38 21.69
CA ILE A 144 -7.80 17.78 20.29
C ILE A 144 -8.98 17.14 19.53
N HIS A 145 -9.83 18.00 18.95
CA HIS A 145 -10.95 17.53 18.14
C HIS A 145 -10.47 16.69 16.95
N PRO A 146 -11.17 15.61 16.54
CA PRO A 146 -10.77 14.75 15.43
C PRO A 146 -10.34 15.48 14.15
N SER A 147 -11.04 16.56 13.78
CA SER A 147 -10.70 17.36 12.58
C SER A 147 -9.35 18.09 12.66
N GLY A 148 -8.76 18.24 13.84
CA GLY A 148 -7.45 18.89 14.03
C GLY A 148 -6.33 17.90 14.40
N GLN A 149 -6.63 16.61 14.54
CA GLN A 149 -5.64 15.63 15.01
C GLN A 149 -4.56 15.35 13.97
N LYS A 150 -4.92 15.37 12.69
CA LYS A 150 -3.94 15.17 11.60
C LYS A 150 -2.89 16.28 11.57
N GLU A 151 -3.32 17.53 11.71
CA GLU A 151 -2.43 18.70 11.74
C GLU A 151 -1.62 18.79 13.04
N ALA A 152 -2.17 18.26 14.14
CA ALA A 152 -1.50 18.25 15.44
C ALA A 152 -0.54 17.05 15.64
N ALA A 153 -0.58 16.08 14.75
CA ALA A 153 0.31 14.92 14.78
C ALA A 153 1.78 15.35 14.67
N SER A 154 2.67 14.60 15.31
CA SER A 154 4.09 14.98 15.36
C SER A 154 4.81 14.69 14.05
N LEU A 155 5.18 15.72 13.34
CA LEU A 155 5.95 15.60 12.09
C LEU A 155 7.28 14.88 12.30
N GLU A 156 7.96 15.12 13.43
CA GLU A 156 9.20 14.46 13.78
C GLU A 156 9.00 12.95 13.95
N LEU A 157 7.89 12.56 14.60
CA LEU A 157 7.55 11.14 14.77
C LEU A 157 7.19 10.50 13.42
N ILE A 158 6.39 11.18 12.59
CA ILE A 158 6.06 10.71 11.24
C ILE A 158 7.34 10.43 10.45
N LYS A 159 8.26 11.40 10.37
CA LYS A 159 9.52 11.23 9.64
C LYS A 159 10.40 10.12 10.22
N ALA A 160 10.47 10.02 11.56
CA ALA A 160 11.25 8.97 12.22
C ALA A 160 10.71 7.56 11.93
N VAL A 161 9.39 7.39 11.92
CA VAL A 161 8.74 6.12 11.56
C VAL A 161 8.93 5.79 10.09
N VAL A 162 8.71 6.77 9.21
CA VAL A 162 8.92 6.60 7.76
C VAL A 162 10.35 6.16 7.46
N ASP A 163 11.34 6.82 8.02
CA ASP A 163 12.76 6.49 7.78
C ASP A 163 13.13 5.08 8.25
N GLN A 164 12.52 4.60 9.37
CA GLN A 164 12.79 3.25 9.87
C GLN A 164 12.07 2.17 9.08
N ARG A 165 10.79 2.39 8.69
CA ARG A 165 9.99 1.39 7.99
C ARG A 165 10.28 1.35 6.48
N ALA A 166 10.78 2.44 5.89
CA ALA A 166 11.08 2.50 4.46
C ALA A 166 12.16 1.51 4.04
N VAL A 167 13.21 1.35 4.85
CA VAL A 167 14.33 0.42 4.58
C VAL A 167 14.03 -0.90 5.28
N LYS A 168 13.69 -1.93 4.50
CA LYS A 168 13.33 -3.25 5.02
C LYS A 168 14.57 -4.02 5.44
N SER A 169 14.51 -4.62 6.63
CA SER A 169 15.48 -5.61 7.07
C SER A 169 15.33 -6.92 6.30
N GLN A 170 16.34 -7.78 6.35
CA GLN A 170 16.30 -9.08 5.69
C GLN A 170 15.10 -9.94 6.13
N GLY A 171 14.77 -9.95 7.43
CA GLY A 171 13.60 -10.70 7.91
C GLY A 171 12.27 -10.14 7.43
N GLU A 172 12.16 -8.80 7.25
CA GLU A 172 10.97 -8.19 6.65
C GLU A 172 10.86 -8.55 5.16
N ILE A 173 11.98 -8.58 4.44
CA ILE A 173 12.02 -9.02 3.03
C ILE A 173 11.56 -10.47 2.90
N GLU A 174 12.03 -11.38 3.76
CA GLU A 174 11.61 -12.79 3.77
C GLU A 174 10.11 -12.95 4.02
N GLU A 175 9.53 -12.12 4.88
CA GLU A 175 8.09 -12.15 5.15
C GLU A 175 7.27 -11.58 3.99
N ILE A 176 7.75 -10.54 3.30
CA ILE A 176 7.16 -10.04 2.06
C ILE A 176 7.24 -11.11 0.96
N GLU A 177 8.37 -11.80 0.81
CA GLU A 177 8.52 -12.90 -0.16
C GLU A 177 7.55 -14.05 0.13
N ARG A 178 7.19 -14.29 1.39
CA ARG A 178 6.12 -15.22 1.76
C ARG A 178 4.76 -14.76 1.27
N ALA A 179 4.46 -13.47 1.37
CA ALA A 179 3.24 -12.88 0.79
C ALA A 179 3.24 -13.01 -0.74
N CYS A 180 4.35 -12.71 -1.41
CA CYS A 180 4.52 -12.86 -2.86
C CYS A 180 4.30 -14.33 -3.32
N ALA A 181 4.75 -15.31 -2.54
CA ALA A 181 4.52 -16.72 -2.88
C ALA A 181 3.03 -17.10 -2.83
N ILE A 182 2.26 -16.51 -1.91
CA ILE A 182 0.80 -16.68 -1.86
C ILE A 182 0.16 -15.91 -3.04
N GLY A 183 0.60 -14.71 -3.32
CA GLY A 183 0.17 -13.91 -4.49
C GLY A 183 0.40 -14.66 -5.80
N TYR A 184 1.54 -15.33 -5.96
CA TYR A 184 1.81 -16.19 -7.12
C TYR A 184 0.74 -17.28 -7.28
N GLU A 185 0.38 -18.00 -6.20
CA GLU A 185 -0.68 -19.01 -6.23
C GLU A 185 -2.04 -18.42 -6.57
N MET A 186 -2.35 -17.22 -6.04
CA MET A 186 -3.58 -16.50 -6.34
C MET A 186 -3.66 -16.16 -7.83
N HIS A 187 -2.62 -15.55 -8.40
CA HIS A 187 -2.58 -15.15 -9.81
C HIS A 187 -2.59 -16.33 -10.78
N THR A 188 -1.78 -17.35 -10.53
CA THR A 188 -1.77 -18.57 -11.38
C THR A 188 -3.12 -19.28 -11.35
N THR A 189 -3.82 -19.25 -10.21
CA THR A 189 -5.19 -19.79 -10.11
C THR A 189 -6.18 -18.92 -10.91
N ALA A 190 -6.09 -17.59 -10.82
CA ALA A 190 -6.93 -16.67 -11.61
C ALA A 190 -6.72 -16.91 -13.12
N MET A 191 -5.46 -17.08 -13.57
CA MET A 191 -5.12 -17.41 -14.95
C MET A 191 -5.79 -18.72 -15.42
N GLN A 192 -5.73 -19.77 -14.61
CA GLN A 192 -6.35 -21.08 -14.93
C GLN A 192 -7.87 -20.99 -15.00
N MET A 193 -8.48 -20.09 -14.23
CA MET A 193 -9.93 -19.87 -14.23
C MET A 193 -10.41 -18.91 -15.32
N CYS A 194 -9.53 -18.10 -15.91
CA CYS A 194 -9.86 -17.11 -16.91
C CYS A 194 -10.33 -17.78 -18.22
N ARG A 195 -11.65 -17.90 -18.38
CA ARG A 195 -12.30 -18.42 -19.59
C ARG A 195 -13.74 -17.91 -19.70
N PRO A 196 -14.33 -17.89 -20.90
CA PRO A 196 -15.71 -17.44 -21.07
C PRO A 196 -16.69 -18.21 -20.16
N GLY A 197 -17.62 -17.49 -19.56
CA GLY A 197 -18.68 -18.04 -18.72
C GLY A 197 -18.37 -18.12 -17.22
N VAL A 198 -17.09 -18.04 -16.80
CA VAL A 198 -16.72 -17.89 -15.38
C VAL A 198 -16.98 -16.44 -14.96
N THR A 199 -17.48 -16.21 -13.76
CA THR A 199 -17.75 -14.84 -13.28
C THR A 199 -16.53 -14.25 -12.57
N GLU A 200 -16.44 -12.92 -12.56
CA GLU A 200 -15.40 -12.20 -11.82
C GLU A 200 -15.46 -12.56 -10.31
N GLN A 201 -16.67 -12.70 -9.75
CA GLN A 201 -16.87 -13.07 -8.34
C GLN A 201 -16.38 -14.48 -8.01
N GLU A 202 -16.55 -15.46 -8.92
CA GLU A 202 -16.02 -16.83 -8.71
C GLU A 202 -14.49 -16.82 -8.61
N ILE A 203 -13.83 -16.05 -9.48
CA ILE A 203 -12.38 -15.91 -9.46
C ILE A 203 -11.94 -15.20 -8.18
N ALA A 204 -12.52 -14.04 -7.87
CA ALA A 204 -12.20 -13.27 -6.67
C ALA A 204 -12.39 -14.08 -5.38
N GLY A 205 -13.51 -14.82 -5.28
CA GLY A 205 -13.76 -15.71 -4.14
C GLY A 205 -12.73 -16.83 -4.02
N ARG A 206 -12.31 -17.41 -5.15
CA ARG A 206 -11.32 -18.47 -5.18
C ARG A 206 -9.94 -17.99 -4.73
N ILE A 207 -9.45 -16.87 -5.28
CA ILE A 207 -8.12 -16.34 -4.93
C ILE A 207 -8.08 -15.82 -3.49
N SER A 208 -9.16 -15.18 -3.00
CA SER A 208 -9.27 -14.79 -1.60
C SER A 208 -9.27 -16.00 -0.65
N GLY A 209 -9.89 -17.11 -1.07
CA GLY A 209 -9.86 -18.38 -0.35
C GLY A 209 -8.46 -18.98 -0.24
N ILE A 210 -7.57 -18.75 -1.21
CA ILE A 210 -6.15 -19.18 -1.13
C ILE A 210 -5.45 -18.44 0.02
N ALA A 211 -5.53 -17.11 0.07
CA ALA A 211 -4.94 -16.34 1.17
C ALA A 211 -5.50 -16.80 2.53
N SER A 212 -6.82 -16.95 2.65
CA SER A 212 -7.47 -17.39 3.89
C SER A 212 -7.06 -18.82 4.32
N SER A 213 -6.88 -19.74 3.37
CA SER A 213 -6.43 -21.13 3.66
C SER A 213 -5.01 -21.19 4.21
N ARG A 214 -4.20 -20.16 3.99
CA ARG A 214 -2.83 -20.00 4.52
C ARG A 214 -2.78 -19.20 5.83
N GLY A 215 -3.94 -18.93 6.45
CA GLY A 215 -4.05 -18.10 7.64
C GLY A 215 -3.86 -16.60 7.39
N CYS A 216 -3.73 -16.20 6.13
CA CYS A 216 -3.47 -14.85 5.65
C CYS A 216 -4.77 -14.11 5.27
N MET A 217 -4.64 -12.85 4.87
CA MET A 217 -5.72 -12.07 4.28
C MET A 217 -5.34 -11.66 2.85
N VAL A 218 -6.27 -11.10 2.11
CA VAL A 218 -5.92 -10.29 0.94
C VAL A 218 -5.37 -8.94 1.42
N SER A 219 -4.35 -8.41 0.74
CA SER A 219 -3.73 -7.11 1.08
C SER A 219 -4.67 -5.93 0.84
N PHE A 220 -5.60 -6.10 -0.10
CA PHE A 220 -6.70 -5.19 -0.42
C PHE A 220 -7.85 -5.96 -1.08
N PRO A 221 -9.06 -5.38 -1.21
CA PRO A 221 -10.14 -6.01 -1.96
C PRO A 221 -9.71 -6.30 -3.40
N PRO A 222 -9.63 -7.56 -3.85
CA PRO A 222 -9.10 -7.89 -5.17
C PRO A 222 -9.88 -7.21 -6.31
N ILE A 223 -9.16 -6.62 -7.25
CA ILE A 223 -9.71 -6.05 -8.48
C ILE A 223 -9.66 -7.16 -9.53
N VAL A 224 -10.80 -7.74 -9.83
CA VAL A 224 -10.95 -8.86 -10.76
C VAL A 224 -12.01 -8.47 -11.76
N THR A 225 -11.60 -8.08 -12.97
CA THR A 225 -12.52 -7.43 -13.90
C THR A 225 -12.17 -7.62 -15.37
N GLN A 226 -13.18 -7.64 -16.23
CA GLN A 226 -13.06 -7.48 -17.69
C GLN A 226 -13.21 -6.01 -18.14
N HIS A 227 -13.29 -5.08 -17.19
CA HIS A 227 -13.34 -3.63 -17.37
C HIS A 227 -12.11 -2.99 -16.75
N GLY A 228 -10.92 -3.34 -17.27
CA GLY A 228 -9.63 -2.87 -16.76
C GLY A 228 -9.44 -1.35 -16.82
N GLU A 229 -10.29 -0.63 -17.52
CA GLU A 229 -10.35 0.84 -17.52
C GLU A 229 -10.92 1.43 -16.23
N ILE A 230 -11.48 0.59 -15.34
CA ILE A 230 -11.98 0.98 -14.03
C ILE A 230 -10.93 0.58 -13.00
N MET A 231 -10.18 1.58 -12.44
CA MET A 231 -9.01 1.33 -11.59
C MET A 231 -9.31 0.51 -10.33
N HIS A 232 -10.42 0.79 -9.64
CA HIS A 232 -10.82 0.15 -8.38
C HIS A 232 -12.23 -0.44 -8.48
N GLY A 233 -12.45 -1.29 -9.51
CA GLY A 233 -13.73 -1.97 -9.72
C GLY A 233 -13.91 -3.16 -8.74
N TYR A 234 -15.15 -3.38 -8.29
CA TYR A 234 -15.49 -4.58 -7.53
C TYR A 234 -15.85 -5.73 -8.47
N PRO A 235 -15.45 -6.98 -8.14
CA PRO A 235 -15.83 -8.15 -8.92
C PRO A 235 -17.36 -8.28 -9.05
N SER A 236 -17.83 -8.42 -10.28
CA SER A 236 -19.26 -8.48 -10.61
C SER A 236 -19.73 -9.94 -10.83
N PRO A 237 -21.05 -10.21 -10.75
CA PRO A 237 -21.61 -11.52 -11.11
C PRO A 237 -21.67 -11.75 -12.62
N ARG A 238 -21.15 -10.85 -13.45
CA ARG A 238 -21.13 -10.97 -14.89
C ARG A 238 -20.13 -12.04 -15.32
N PRO A 239 -20.50 -12.92 -16.24
CA PRO A 239 -19.59 -13.89 -16.82
C PRO A 239 -18.56 -13.17 -17.71
N LEU A 240 -17.34 -13.69 -17.71
CA LEU A 240 -16.30 -13.26 -18.64
C LEU A 240 -16.72 -13.55 -20.08
N GLU A 241 -16.48 -12.59 -20.97
CA GLU A 241 -16.87 -12.62 -22.36
C GLU A 241 -15.68 -12.90 -23.28
N ALA A 242 -15.88 -13.79 -24.26
CA ALA A 242 -14.87 -14.04 -25.28
C ALA A 242 -14.51 -12.75 -26.04
N GLY A 243 -13.21 -12.54 -26.29
CA GLY A 243 -12.70 -11.36 -26.99
C GLY A 243 -12.37 -10.18 -26.07
N ARG A 244 -12.78 -10.21 -24.79
CA ARG A 244 -12.37 -9.21 -23.80
C ARG A 244 -11.02 -9.54 -23.15
N LEU A 245 -10.44 -8.53 -22.54
CA LEU A 245 -9.33 -8.66 -21.61
C LEU A 245 -9.87 -8.90 -20.19
N PHE A 246 -9.11 -9.60 -19.39
CA PHE A 246 -9.36 -9.84 -17.97
C PHE A 246 -8.15 -9.33 -17.19
N LEU A 247 -8.37 -8.37 -16.30
CA LEU A 247 -7.38 -7.82 -15.38
C LEU A 247 -7.63 -8.39 -13.99
N CYS A 248 -6.59 -8.96 -13.41
CA CYS A 248 -6.56 -9.42 -12.02
C CYS A 248 -5.45 -8.67 -11.30
N ASP A 249 -5.84 -7.90 -10.28
CA ASP A 249 -4.98 -7.17 -9.39
C ASP A 249 -5.30 -7.62 -7.96
N ALA A 250 -4.34 -8.29 -7.33
CA ALA A 250 -4.53 -8.95 -6.05
C ALA A 250 -3.20 -9.23 -5.37
N GLY A 251 -3.21 -9.19 -4.06
CA GLY A 251 -2.08 -9.55 -3.22
C GLY A 251 -2.53 -10.23 -1.93
N ALA A 252 -1.57 -10.81 -1.22
CA ALA A 252 -1.77 -11.41 0.09
C ALA A 252 -1.15 -10.53 1.19
N GLU A 253 -1.81 -10.47 2.33
CA GLU A 253 -1.27 -9.94 3.58
C GLU A 253 -1.03 -11.12 4.52
N THR A 254 0.21 -11.32 4.96
CA THR A 254 0.55 -12.38 5.91
C THR A 254 -0.08 -12.12 7.27
N ASN A 255 -0.07 -13.10 8.17
CA ASN A 255 -0.53 -12.92 9.55
C ASN A 255 0.37 -11.96 10.37
N GLU A 256 1.54 -11.60 9.84
CA GLU A 256 2.41 -10.56 10.39
C GLU A 256 2.25 -9.20 9.69
N ASN A 257 1.19 -9.06 8.89
CA ASN A 257 0.78 -7.85 8.17
C ASN A 257 1.78 -7.36 7.10
N TYR A 258 2.60 -8.24 6.52
CA TYR A 258 3.40 -7.89 5.35
C TYR A 258 2.66 -8.27 4.07
N CYS A 259 2.65 -7.34 3.11
CA CYS A 259 1.84 -7.42 1.90
C CYS A 259 2.62 -7.84 0.67
N SER A 260 1.90 -8.35 -0.34
CA SER A 260 2.30 -8.37 -1.74
C SER A 260 1.26 -7.63 -2.57
N ASP A 261 1.66 -7.19 -3.76
CA ASP A 261 0.83 -6.47 -4.72
C ASP A 261 1.23 -6.84 -6.15
N ASN A 262 0.30 -7.40 -6.91
CA ASN A 262 0.60 -7.84 -8.26
C ASN A 262 -0.62 -7.66 -9.17
N THR A 263 -0.36 -7.29 -10.42
CA THR A 263 -1.39 -7.26 -11.47
C THR A 263 -0.96 -8.05 -12.68
N ARG A 264 -1.91 -8.81 -13.26
CA ARG A 264 -1.78 -9.43 -14.57
C ARG A 264 -3.04 -9.22 -15.40
N THR A 265 -2.83 -8.96 -16.69
CA THR A 265 -3.91 -8.86 -17.68
C THR A 265 -3.75 -9.95 -18.72
N MET A 266 -4.84 -10.64 -19.04
CA MET A 266 -4.84 -11.74 -20.00
C MET A 266 -6.10 -11.74 -20.87
N PRO A 267 -6.07 -12.35 -22.06
CA PRO A 267 -7.25 -12.47 -22.92
C PRO A 267 -8.17 -13.57 -22.42
N VAL A 268 -9.45 -13.28 -22.25
CA VAL A 268 -10.47 -14.27 -21.82
C VAL A 268 -10.56 -15.47 -22.77
N SER A 269 -10.28 -15.26 -24.06
CA SER A 269 -10.28 -16.32 -25.07
C SER A 269 -8.97 -17.12 -25.17
N GLY A 270 -8.00 -16.87 -24.27
CA GLY A 270 -6.69 -17.53 -24.25
C GLY A 270 -5.70 -16.98 -25.31
N THR A 271 -6.15 -16.13 -26.23
CA THR A 271 -5.29 -15.50 -27.25
C THR A 271 -5.67 -14.03 -27.41
N PHE A 272 -4.64 -13.16 -27.46
CA PHE A 272 -4.84 -11.74 -27.75
C PHE A 272 -5.26 -11.52 -29.20
N THR A 273 -6.15 -10.56 -29.44
CA THR A 273 -6.29 -9.96 -30.75
C THR A 273 -5.02 -9.16 -31.08
N GLN A 274 -4.79 -8.85 -32.37
CA GLN A 274 -3.63 -8.03 -32.80
C GLN A 274 -3.57 -6.71 -32.01
N ARG A 275 -4.68 -6.02 -31.90
CA ARG A 275 -4.83 -4.74 -31.19
C ARG A 275 -4.54 -4.86 -29.69
N GLN A 276 -5.01 -5.93 -29.04
CA GLN A 276 -4.70 -6.20 -27.63
C GLN A 276 -3.22 -6.49 -27.42
N LYS A 277 -2.62 -7.29 -28.33
CA LYS A 277 -1.20 -7.65 -28.24
C LYS A 277 -0.28 -6.46 -28.40
N GLU A 278 -0.58 -5.54 -29.33
CA GLU A 278 0.17 -4.31 -29.52
C GLU A 278 0.23 -3.45 -28.25
N ILE A 279 -0.91 -3.23 -27.59
CA ILE A 279 -0.94 -2.47 -26.33
C ILE A 279 -0.30 -3.26 -25.18
N TYR A 280 -0.52 -4.57 -25.11
CA TYR A 280 0.06 -5.44 -24.09
C TYR A 280 1.60 -5.40 -24.16
N ASP A 281 2.17 -5.49 -25.36
CA ASP A 281 3.62 -5.46 -25.55
C ASP A 281 4.24 -4.12 -25.12
N ILE A 282 3.52 -3.00 -25.31
CA ILE A 282 3.97 -1.69 -24.81
C ILE A 282 4.00 -1.69 -23.28
N VAL A 283 2.98 -2.24 -22.60
CA VAL A 283 2.96 -2.29 -21.14
C VAL A 283 4.08 -3.18 -20.61
N VAL A 284 4.33 -4.34 -21.22
CA VAL A 284 5.46 -5.23 -20.88
C VAL A 284 6.79 -4.49 -21.06
N GLU A 285 6.97 -3.81 -22.19
CA GLU A 285 8.20 -3.04 -22.46
C GLU A 285 8.39 -1.92 -21.43
N CYS A 286 7.33 -1.22 -21.03
CA CYS A 286 7.36 -0.20 -19.99
C CYS A 286 7.78 -0.78 -18.63
N HIS A 287 7.20 -1.92 -18.26
CA HIS A 287 7.53 -2.62 -17.02
C HIS A 287 9.00 -3.09 -17.01
N ASP A 288 9.45 -3.77 -18.06
CA ASP A 288 10.85 -4.22 -18.14
C ASP A 288 11.83 -3.04 -18.21
N PHE A 289 11.44 -1.91 -18.81
CA PHE A 289 12.26 -0.71 -18.88
C PHE A 289 12.44 -0.05 -17.50
N ALA A 290 11.39 0.02 -16.68
CA ALA A 290 11.47 0.57 -15.32
C ALA A 290 12.52 -0.16 -14.48
N LEU A 291 12.60 -1.49 -14.60
CA LEU A 291 13.60 -2.31 -13.90
C LEU A 291 15.05 -1.96 -14.30
N THR A 292 15.27 -1.55 -15.54
CA THR A 292 16.63 -1.12 -15.99
C THR A 292 17.05 0.20 -15.38
N LEU A 293 16.10 1.02 -14.92
CA LEU A 293 16.35 2.35 -14.36
C LEU A 293 16.38 2.33 -12.83
N ALA A 294 15.65 1.40 -12.20
CA ALA A 294 15.49 1.37 -10.74
C ALA A 294 16.78 0.91 -10.05
N ALA A 295 17.47 1.85 -9.40
CA ALA A 295 18.71 1.58 -8.65
C ALA A 295 18.86 2.57 -7.48
N PRO A 296 19.66 2.26 -6.46
CA PRO A 296 19.94 3.20 -5.38
C PRO A 296 20.47 4.54 -5.93
N GLY A 297 19.95 5.64 -5.38
CA GLY A 297 20.33 6.99 -5.78
C GLY A 297 19.54 7.55 -6.98
N VAL A 298 18.83 6.74 -7.75
CA VAL A 298 17.92 7.21 -8.81
C VAL A 298 16.62 7.72 -8.16
N LYS A 299 16.05 8.80 -8.66
CA LYS A 299 14.73 9.27 -8.22
C LYS A 299 13.64 8.44 -8.88
N TRP A 300 12.68 7.95 -8.10
CA TRP A 300 11.52 7.25 -8.67
C TRP A 300 10.72 8.15 -9.61
N TRP A 301 10.76 9.44 -9.39
CA TRP A 301 10.27 10.47 -10.31
C TRP A 301 10.85 10.32 -11.72
N ASP A 302 12.16 10.15 -11.82
CA ASP A 302 12.84 10.03 -13.11
C ASP A 302 12.54 8.69 -13.80
N VAL A 303 12.36 7.62 -13.02
CA VAL A 303 11.91 6.31 -13.52
C VAL A 303 10.50 6.43 -14.09
N HIS A 304 9.56 7.02 -13.35
CA HIS A 304 8.18 7.23 -13.79
C HIS A 304 8.13 8.01 -15.12
N PHE A 305 8.79 9.16 -15.21
CA PHE A 305 8.77 9.94 -16.44
C PHE A 305 9.58 9.32 -17.58
N GLY A 306 10.59 8.50 -17.28
CA GLY A 306 11.26 7.65 -18.27
C GLY A 306 10.30 6.67 -18.93
N VAL A 307 9.48 5.98 -18.12
CA VAL A 307 8.43 5.08 -18.60
C VAL A 307 7.34 5.85 -19.38
N CYS A 308 6.91 7.01 -18.91
CA CYS A 308 5.94 7.85 -19.64
C CYS A 308 6.44 8.26 -21.03
N ARG A 309 7.74 8.55 -21.17
CA ARG A 309 8.35 8.83 -22.49
C ARG A 309 8.31 7.62 -23.40
N LEU A 310 8.77 6.47 -22.92
CA LEU A 310 8.74 5.22 -23.70
C LEU A 310 7.32 4.89 -24.14
N MET A 311 6.36 4.93 -23.23
CA MET A 311 4.94 4.70 -23.52
C MET A 311 4.43 5.68 -24.60
N THR A 312 4.74 6.97 -24.49
CA THR A 312 4.36 7.99 -25.46
C THR A 312 4.94 7.70 -26.84
N GLU A 313 6.21 7.31 -26.94
CA GLU A 313 6.84 6.94 -28.20
C GLU A 313 6.14 5.76 -28.87
N ARG A 314 5.86 4.70 -28.13
CA ARG A 314 5.16 3.50 -28.65
C ARG A 314 3.72 3.81 -29.06
N LEU A 315 3.00 4.62 -28.28
CA LEU A 315 1.65 5.06 -28.63
C LEU A 315 1.63 5.97 -29.86
N LYS A 316 2.71 6.72 -30.13
CA LYS A 316 2.87 7.47 -31.38
C LYS A 316 3.07 6.55 -32.57
N GLU A 317 3.85 5.48 -32.43
CA GLU A 317 4.03 4.47 -33.49
C GLU A 317 2.70 3.83 -33.90
N LEU A 318 1.79 3.66 -32.94
CA LEU A 318 0.41 3.19 -33.20
C LEU A 318 -0.54 4.30 -33.71
N GLY A 319 -0.07 5.55 -33.76
CA GLY A 319 -0.87 6.70 -34.18
C GLY A 319 -1.88 7.21 -33.15
N LEU A 320 -1.87 6.68 -31.91
CA LEU A 320 -2.73 7.12 -30.80
C LEU A 320 -2.27 8.46 -30.23
N MET A 321 -0.97 8.72 -30.26
CA MET A 321 -0.36 9.99 -29.91
C MET A 321 0.37 10.60 -31.10
N LYS A 322 0.76 11.88 -31.01
CA LYS A 322 1.45 12.64 -32.03
C LYS A 322 2.28 13.76 -31.40
N GLY A 323 3.00 14.52 -32.20
CA GLY A 323 3.82 15.65 -31.77
C GLY A 323 5.15 15.23 -31.15
N ASP A 324 5.80 16.15 -30.44
CA ASP A 324 7.05 15.89 -29.73
C ASP A 324 6.81 15.11 -28.45
N THR A 325 7.62 14.08 -28.17
CA THR A 325 7.45 13.19 -27.03
C THR A 325 7.69 13.91 -25.70
N ASP A 326 8.75 14.70 -25.60
CA ASP A 326 9.09 15.41 -24.37
C ASP A 326 8.08 16.52 -24.03
N GLU A 327 7.56 17.20 -25.06
CA GLU A 327 6.51 18.20 -24.90
C GLU A 327 5.19 17.53 -24.46
N ALA A 328 4.83 16.39 -25.06
CA ALA A 328 3.63 15.65 -24.71
C ALA A 328 3.67 15.17 -23.23
N VAL A 329 4.81 14.60 -22.80
CA VAL A 329 4.98 14.17 -21.41
C VAL A 329 4.97 15.35 -20.45
N ARG A 330 5.64 16.45 -20.79
CA ARG A 330 5.65 17.69 -19.97
C ARG A 330 4.25 18.29 -19.83
N ALA A 331 3.43 18.24 -20.88
CA ALA A 331 2.04 18.67 -20.87
C ALA A 331 1.08 17.72 -20.12
N GLY A 332 1.54 16.52 -19.75
CA GLY A 332 0.74 15.51 -19.09
C GLY A 332 -0.14 14.68 -20.03
N ALA A 333 0.11 14.71 -21.35
CA ALA A 333 -0.71 14.00 -22.33
C ALA A 333 -0.70 12.47 -22.16
N HIS A 334 0.38 11.90 -21.59
CA HIS A 334 0.49 10.48 -21.24
C HIS A 334 -0.56 10.05 -20.22
N ALA A 335 -1.06 10.96 -19.38
CA ALA A 335 -2.07 10.65 -18.37
C ALA A 335 -3.46 10.32 -18.96
N MET A 336 -3.69 10.58 -20.25
CA MET A 336 -4.83 10.04 -20.99
C MET A 336 -4.86 8.50 -20.92
N PHE A 337 -3.69 7.86 -20.88
CA PHE A 337 -3.52 6.41 -20.91
C PHE A 337 -3.10 5.84 -19.56
N MET A 338 -2.24 6.52 -18.81
CA MET A 338 -1.78 6.13 -17.47
C MET A 338 -2.04 7.27 -16.48
N PRO A 339 -3.25 7.35 -15.90
CA PRO A 339 -3.64 8.43 -14.98
C PRO A 339 -3.16 8.23 -13.55
N HIS A 340 -2.22 7.36 -13.30
CA HIS A 340 -1.66 7.02 -11.97
C HIS A 340 -0.12 6.99 -11.99
N GLY A 341 0.48 6.79 -10.83
CA GLY A 341 1.92 6.64 -10.66
C GLY A 341 2.43 5.28 -11.15
N LEU A 342 3.72 5.20 -11.46
CA LEU A 342 4.38 3.95 -11.83
C LEU A 342 4.46 2.95 -10.67
N GLY A 343 4.32 3.42 -9.42
CA GLY A 343 4.39 2.56 -8.26
C GLY A 343 4.48 3.33 -6.95
N HIS A 344 4.45 2.59 -5.88
CA HIS A 344 4.45 3.07 -4.50
C HIS A 344 5.34 2.21 -3.61
N MET A 345 5.63 2.70 -2.41
CA MET A 345 6.29 1.88 -1.39
C MET A 345 5.31 0.84 -0.85
N MET A 346 5.82 -0.38 -0.63
CA MET A 346 5.08 -1.50 -0.07
C MET A 346 5.79 -2.07 1.15
N GLY A 347 5.05 -2.68 2.06
CA GLY A 347 5.60 -3.27 3.28
C GLY A 347 4.53 -3.87 4.17
N MET A 348 4.40 -3.35 5.39
CA MET A 348 3.33 -3.76 6.33
C MET A 348 1.96 -3.22 5.93
N ASP A 349 1.90 -2.23 5.08
CA ASP A 349 0.69 -1.81 4.38
C ASP A 349 0.95 -1.96 2.88
N VAL A 350 -0.07 -2.24 2.08
CA VAL A 350 0.08 -2.35 0.62
C VAL A 350 0.57 -1.02 0.04
N HIS A 351 -0.08 0.10 0.38
CA HIS A 351 0.49 1.44 0.25
C HIS A 351 1.20 1.78 1.56
N ASP A 352 2.48 1.42 1.66
CA ASP A 352 3.16 1.45 2.95
C ASP A 352 3.18 2.86 3.54
N MET A 353 2.71 2.97 4.78
CA MET A 353 2.66 4.21 5.57
C MET A 353 1.84 5.36 4.95
N GLU A 354 0.96 5.13 3.96
CA GLU A 354 0.18 6.21 3.32
C GLU A 354 -0.62 7.03 4.34
N GLY A 355 -1.14 6.39 5.39
CA GLY A 355 -1.85 7.04 6.48
C GLY A 355 -1.04 8.08 7.27
N LEU A 356 0.29 8.00 7.22
CA LEU A 356 1.19 8.99 7.84
C LEU A 356 1.33 10.28 7.02
N GLY A 357 0.89 10.24 5.77
CA GLY A 357 0.95 11.35 4.82
C GLY A 357 1.91 11.08 3.66
N GLN A 358 1.35 10.89 2.48
CA GLN A 358 2.07 10.49 1.26
C GLN A 358 3.25 11.41 0.94
N ILE A 359 3.14 12.70 1.24
CA ILE A 359 4.21 13.68 1.04
C ILE A 359 5.45 13.45 1.91
N TYR A 360 5.33 12.67 2.98
CA TYR A 360 6.45 12.31 3.86
C TYR A 360 6.99 10.91 3.56
N VAL A 361 6.19 10.06 2.95
CA VAL A 361 6.54 8.68 2.59
C VAL A 361 7.27 8.63 1.26
N GLY A 362 6.63 9.14 0.22
CA GLY A 362 7.11 9.04 -1.16
C GLY A 362 7.88 10.27 -1.66
N PHE A 363 7.95 11.33 -0.86
CA PHE A 363 8.58 12.60 -1.24
C PHE A 363 9.48 13.14 -0.13
N ASP A 364 10.30 14.13 -0.46
CA ASP A 364 11.24 14.78 0.45
C ASP A 364 11.48 16.23 0.03
N ASP A 365 12.53 16.86 0.59
CA ASP A 365 12.87 18.25 0.25
C ASP A 365 13.50 18.37 -1.16
N GLU A 366 14.01 17.28 -1.74
CA GLU A 366 14.59 17.24 -3.10
C GLU A 366 13.51 17.05 -4.18
N VAL A 367 12.50 16.21 -3.89
CA VAL A 367 11.42 15.89 -4.84
C VAL A 367 10.08 16.14 -4.17
N ARG A 368 9.35 17.12 -4.68
CA ARG A 368 8.00 17.48 -4.19
C ARG A 368 6.92 17.02 -5.16
N PRO A 369 5.73 16.63 -4.67
CA PRO A 369 4.64 16.25 -5.55
C PRO A 369 4.16 17.45 -6.38
N ASN A 370 3.80 17.21 -7.64
CA ASN A 370 3.05 18.17 -8.45
C ASN A 370 1.55 17.91 -8.24
N LEU A 371 0.88 18.77 -7.48
CA LEU A 371 -0.53 18.61 -7.12
C LEU A 371 -1.51 19.22 -8.15
N GLU A 372 -1.00 19.89 -9.17
CA GLU A 372 -1.84 20.62 -10.14
C GLU A 372 -2.10 19.82 -11.41
N GLN A 373 -1.11 19.05 -11.89
CA GLN A 373 -1.20 18.33 -13.14
C GLN A 373 -1.93 16.98 -12.97
N PHE A 374 -2.97 16.76 -13.76
CA PHE A 374 -3.67 15.47 -13.80
C PHE A 374 -2.72 14.31 -14.11
N GLY A 375 -2.90 13.17 -13.44
CA GLY A 375 -2.02 12.00 -13.53
C GLY A 375 -0.75 12.12 -12.70
N THR A 376 -0.16 13.31 -12.59
CA THR A 376 1.03 13.54 -11.74
C THR A 376 0.65 13.86 -10.29
N ASN A 377 -0.53 14.45 -10.07
CA ASN A 377 -1.03 14.83 -8.74
C ASN A 377 -1.35 13.63 -7.83
N CYS A 378 -1.48 12.44 -8.38
CA CYS A 378 -1.75 11.21 -7.64
C CYS A 378 -0.51 10.30 -7.48
N LEU A 379 0.69 10.75 -7.89
CA LEU A 379 1.91 9.97 -7.66
C LEU A 379 2.14 9.75 -6.17
N ARG A 380 2.38 8.48 -5.82
CA ARG A 380 2.67 8.08 -4.43
C ARG A 380 4.15 8.12 -4.09
N CYS A 381 5.03 8.05 -5.07
CA CYS A 381 6.48 8.09 -4.85
C CYS A 381 7.20 8.88 -5.94
N GLY A 382 8.20 9.65 -5.54
CA GLY A 382 9.10 10.37 -6.42
C GLY A 382 10.51 10.48 -5.85
N ARG A 383 10.67 10.17 -4.54
CA ARG A 383 11.94 10.33 -3.82
C ARG A 383 13.05 9.43 -4.37
N ARG A 384 14.26 9.69 -3.92
CA ARG A 384 15.45 8.92 -4.29
C ARG A 384 15.39 7.52 -3.68
N LEU A 385 15.55 6.49 -4.52
CA LEU A 385 15.58 5.10 -4.11
C LEU A 385 16.79 4.79 -3.22
N GLN A 386 16.60 3.90 -2.25
CA GLN A 386 17.64 3.42 -1.36
C GLN A 386 17.63 1.90 -1.33
N GLU A 387 18.80 1.28 -1.11
CA GLU A 387 18.88 -0.15 -0.83
C GLU A 387 17.95 -0.53 0.32
N GLY A 388 17.19 -1.60 0.15
CA GLY A 388 16.19 -2.07 1.11
C GLY A 388 14.79 -1.46 0.93
N PHE A 389 14.58 -0.54 -0.01
CA PHE A 389 13.22 -0.12 -0.38
C PHE A 389 12.51 -1.25 -1.13
N VAL A 390 11.24 -1.44 -0.81
CA VAL A 390 10.33 -2.30 -1.58
C VAL A 390 9.31 -1.41 -2.24
N MET A 391 9.16 -1.59 -3.55
CA MET A 391 8.31 -0.77 -4.42
C MET A 391 7.43 -1.69 -5.27
N THR A 392 6.28 -1.20 -5.72
CA THR A 392 5.60 -1.75 -6.88
C THR A 392 6.17 -1.14 -8.16
N ASP A 393 6.09 -1.89 -9.28
CA ASP A 393 6.31 -1.42 -10.64
C ASP A 393 5.09 -1.82 -11.47
N GLU A 394 4.18 -0.87 -11.74
CA GLU A 394 2.82 -1.11 -12.19
C GLU A 394 2.39 -0.26 -13.41
N PRO A 395 3.16 -0.21 -14.51
CA PRO A 395 2.71 0.52 -15.67
C PRO A 395 1.41 -0.05 -16.24
N GLY A 396 0.55 0.84 -16.74
CA GLY A 396 -0.71 0.45 -17.35
C GLY A 396 -1.10 1.37 -18.51
N ILE A 397 -1.91 0.84 -19.42
CA ILE A 397 -2.53 1.61 -20.51
C ILE A 397 -4.03 1.34 -20.51
N TYR A 398 -4.79 2.40 -20.33
CA TYR A 398 -6.23 2.34 -20.20
C TYR A 398 -6.90 3.25 -21.23
N PHE A 399 -8.05 2.80 -21.75
CA PHE A 399 -8.88 3.60 -22.63
C PHE A 399 -10.20 3.90 -21.89
N ILE A 400 -10.21 5.03 -21.17
CA ILE A 400 -11.33 5.44 -20.31
C ILE A 400 -12.30 6.31 -21.14
N PRO A 401 -13.51 5.83 -21.52
CA PRO A 401 -14.40 6.55 -22.41
C PRO A 401 -14.73 7.97 -21.93
N ALA A 402 -15.04 8.12 -20.65
CA ALA A 402 -15.38 9.42 -20.07
C ALA A 402 -14.20 10.43 -20.14
N LEU A 403 -12.95 9.97 -19.93
CA LEU A 403 -11.76 10.81 -20.02
C LEU A 403 -11.48 11.21 -21.47
N ILE A 404 -11.66 10.29 -22.42
CA ILE A 404 -11.51 10.57 -23.86
C ILE A 404 -12.53 11.64 -24.30
N ASP A 405 -13.78 11.53 -23.85
CA ASP A 405 -14.85 12.50 -24.18
C ASP A 405 -14.59 13.87 -23.56
N ASP A 406 -14.18 13.91 -22.29
CA ASP A 406 -13.86 15.15 -21.59
C ASP A 406 -12.70 15.90 -22.27
N TRP A 407 -11.58 15.22 -22.50
CA TRP A 407 -10.41 15.86 -23.11
C TRP A 407 -10.64 16.26 -24.57
N ARG A 408 -11.44 15.46 -25.31
CA ARG A 408 -11.86 15.84 -26.66
C ARG A 408 -12.70 17.12 -26.64
N SER A 409 -13.66 17.21 -25.72
CA SER A 409 -14.59 18.35 -25.63
C SER A 409 -13.91 19.63 -25.19
N THR A 410 -12.96 19.53 -24.27
CA THR A 410 -12.18 20.67 -23.75
C THR A 410 -10.98 21.03 -24.64
N GLY A 411 -10.58 20.14 -25.52
CA GLY A 411 -9.38 20.29 -26.33
C GLY A 411 -8.08 20.13 -25.52
N HIS A 412 -8.15 19.48 -24.36
CA HIS A 412 -6.98 19.23 -23.51
C HIS A 412 -5.97 18.35 -24.24
N CYS A 413 -4.72 18.76 -24.32
CA CYS A 413 -3.63 18.05 -25.02
C CYS A 413 -3.94 17.64 -26.49
N LYS A 414 -4.83 18.36 -27.18
CA LYS A 414 -5.26 18.02 -28.56
C LYS A 414 -4.13 17.98 -29.59
N GLU A 415 -3.03 18.69 -29.34
CA GLU A 415 -1.83 18.69 -30.16
C GLU A 415 -1.05 17.39 -30.07
N PHE A 416 -1.24 16.62 -28.99
CA PHE A 416 -0.52 15.37 -28.72
C PHE A 416 -1.41 14.11 -28.84
N LEU A 417 -2.74 14.25 -28.88
CA LEU A 417 -3.69 13.14 -28.88
C LEU A 417 -4.42 13.03 -30.22
N ASN A 418 -4.63 11.80 -30.70
CA ASN A 418 -5.43 11.48 -31.87
C ASN A 418 -6.84 11.03 -31.45
N PHE A 419 -7.72 11.97 -31.14
CA PHE A 419 -9.05 11.68 -30.64
C PHE A 419 -9.92 10.85 -31.59
N ASP A 420 -9.71 10.95 -32.92
CA ASP A 420 -10.48 10.15 -33.89
C ASP A 420 -10.10 8.67 -33.80
N LEU A 421 -8.82 8.37 -33.59
CA LEU A 421 -8.40 7.00 -33.35
C LEU A 421 -8.77 6.51 -31.94
N LEU A 422 -8.65 7.36 -30.90
CA LEU A 422 -9.07 7.05 -29.53
C LEU A 422 -10.54 6.67 -29.42
N GLU A 423 -11.43 7.29 -30.21
CA GLU A 423 -12.84 6.93 -30.28
C GLU A 423 -13.04 5.45 -30.58
N THR A 424 -12.18 4.86 -31.42
CA THR A 424 -12.25 3.45 -31.78
C THR A 424 -11.70 2.50 -30.71
N TYR A 425 -11.14 3.02 -29.61
CA TYR A 425 -10.61 2.24 -28.47
C TYR A 425 -11.50 2.28 -27.22
N LYS A 426 -12.63 2.97 -27.23
CA LYS A 426 -13.51 3.12 -26.05
C LYS A 426 -14.04 1.80 -25.47
N ASP A 427 -14.05 0.73 -26.24
CA ASP A 427 -14.47 -0.61 -25.83
C ASP A 427 -13.29 -1.54 -25.49
N PHE A 428 -12.07 -1.02 -25.53
CA PHE A 428 -10.83 -1.80 -25.33
C PHE A 428 -10.65 -2.31 -23.89
N GLY A 429 -10.95 -1.47 -22.90
CA GLY A 429 -10.65 -1.74 -21.49
C GLY A 429 -9.30 -1.16 -21.06
N GLY A 430 -8.57 -1.92 -20.26
CA GLY A 430 -7.24 -1.53 -19.75
C GLY A 430 -6.33 -2.72 -19.55
N ILE A 431 -5.03 -2.45 -19.55
CA ILE A 431 -3.95 -3.40 -19.28
C ILE A 431 -3.04 -2.81 -18.22
N ARG A 432 -2.79 -3.56 -17.13
CA ARG A 432 -1.74 -3.31 -16.15
C ARG A 432 -0.92 -4.58 -15.95
N ILE A 433 0.36 -4.41 -15.76
CA ILE A 433 1.30 -5.45 -15.31
C ILE A 433 2.04 -4.87 -14.14
N GLU A 434 2.11 -5.62 -13.05
CA GLU A 434 2.67 -5.16 -11.80
C GLU A 434 3.41 -6.26 -11.08
N ASP A 435 4.60 -5.96 -10.62
CA ASP A 435 5.39 -6.79 -9.74
C ASP A 435 5.98 -5.99 -8.57
N ASP A 436 6.16 -6.67 -7.44
CA ASP A 436 6.90 -6.14 -6.29
C ASP A 436 8.40 -6.24 -6.54
N ILE A 437 9.12 -5.14 -6.34
CA ILE A 437 10.58 -5.07 -6.51
C ILE A 437 11.29 -4.63 -5.23
N LEU A 438 12.42 -5.26 -4.95
CA LEU A 438 13.37 -4.84 -3.93
C LEU A 438 14.50 -4.05 -4.57
N ILE A 439 14.78 -2.86 -4.05
CA ILE A 439 15.97 -2.10 -4.43
C ILE A 439 17.17 -2.73 -3.72
N THR A 440 18.11 -3.23 -4.52
CA THR A 440 19.34 -3.88 -4.06
C THR A 440 20.51 -2.90 -4.09
N LYS A 441 21.71 -3.34 -3.72
CA LYS A 441 22.91 -2.52 -3.73
C LYS A 441 23.23 -1.92 -5.12
N ASP A 442 22.98 -2.66 -6.19
CA ASP A 442 23.45 -2.31 -7.55
C ASP A 442 22.28 -2.15 -8.57
N GLY A 443 21.03 -2.23 -8.14
CA GLY A 443 19.85 -2.16 -9.02
C GLY A 443 18.58 -2.55 -8.29
N CYS A 444 17.77 -3.40 -8.91
CA CYS A 444 16.57 -3.98 -8.28
C CYS A 444 16.41 -5.45 -8.66
N ARG A 445 15.56 -6.16 -7.93
CA ARG A 445 15.12 -7.52 -8.26
C ARG A 445 13.65 -7.70 -7.92
N PHE A 446 12.99 -8.64 -8.58
CA PHE A 446 11.67 -9.07 -8.18
C PHE A 446 11.68 -9.70 -6.79
N LEU A 447 10.59 -9.53 -6.06
CA LEU A 447 10.31 -10.25 -4.82
C LEU A 447 9.55 -11.56 -5.12
N GLY A 448 9.75 -12.54 -4.26
CA GLY A 448 9.25 -13.90 -4.45
C GLY A 448 10.20 -14.79 -5.24
N LYS A 449 10.06 -16.09 -5.04
CA LYS A 449 10.89 -17.12 -5.67
C LYS A 449 10.53 -17.32 -7.14
N ASP A 450 9.23 -17.30 -7.42
CA ASP A 450 8.68 -17.55 -8.74
C ASP A 450 7.99 -16.28 -9.23
N ARG A 451 8.36 -15.83 -10.44
CA ARG A 451 7.70 -14.69 -11.08
C ARG A 451 6.36 -15.13 -11.66
N ILE A 452 5.32 -14.33 -11.43
CA ILE A 452 4.01 -14.55 -12.04
C ILE A 452 4.18 -14.43 -13.57
N PRO A 453 3.74 -15.44 -14.37
CA PRO A 453 3.87 -15.39 -15.82
C PRO A 453 3.21 -14.16 -16.45
N TYR A 454 3.74 -13.74 -17.57
CA TYR A 454 3.13 -12.71 -18.43
C TYR A 454 1.96 -13.27 -19.24
#